data_3f087ddb0885cab371681e0b7d71423c
#
_entry.id   3f087ddb0885cab371681e0b7d71423c
#
_cell.length_a   1.000
_cell.length_b   1.000
_cell.length_c   1.000
_cell.angle_alpha   90.00
_cell.angle_beta   90.00
_cell.angle_gamma   90.00
#
_symmetry.space_group_name_H-M   'P 1'
#
loop_
_entity.id
_entity.type
_entity.pdbx_description
1 polymer ?
#
loop_
_entity_poly.entity_id
_entity_poly.type
_entity_poly.pdbx_seq_one_letter_code
_entity_poly.pdbx_strand_id
1 'polypeptide(L)'
;MERLIFESKLPVVSADKIPFSRLGIGFEKLDRDTFDPNKAYDKLAALGVKHIRIQSGWARCEKEKGVYDFAWLDSIVDNLLARGIEPWIDLCYGNGLYSEQAKQFFGAVGVLPIDCEEAKQGWANYCTAIAKQYRDKVRYYEVWNEPDGDWAWNRGADGRAYGQCTIATAK
;
A
#
# COMPACT_ATOMS: atom_id res chain seq x y z
N MET A 1 21.43 21.41 38.35
CA MET A 1 21.39 20.17 37.57
C MET A 1 21.50 20.59 36.10
N GLU A 2 22.71 20.54 35.55
CA GLU A 2 22.96 20.88 34.14
C GLU A 2 22.37 19.81 33.28
N ARG A 3 21.54 20.23 32.35
CA ARG A 3 20.93 19.36 31.32
C ARG A 3 22.01 19.11 30.26
N LEU A 4 22.55 17.91 30.20
CA LEU A 4 23.40 17.48 29.10
C LEU A 4 22.57 17.45 27.82
N ILE A 5 22.77 18.46 26.97
CA ILE A 5 22.22 18.48 25.62
C ILE A 5 23.24 17.78 24.71
N PHE A 6 22.92 16.58 24.29
CA PHE A 6 23.71 15.88 23.27
C PHE A 6 23.23 16.33 21.89
N GLU A 7 23.99 17.20 21.23
CA GLU A 7 23.82 17.48 19.81
C GLU A 7 24.81 16.62 19.02
N SER A 8 24.34 15.58 18.35
CA SER A 8 25.12 14.88 17.34
C SER A 8 24.43 14.98 15.99
N LYS A 9 25.14 15.43 14.97
CA LYS A 9 24.68 15.33 13.58
C LYS A 9 24.97 13.92 13.07
N LEU A 10 23.94 13.12 12.86
CA LEU A 10 24.09 11.84 12.16
C LEU A 10 24.50 12.13 10.71
N PRO A 11 25.49 11.41 10.16
CA PRO A 11 25.80 11.52 8.74
C PRO A 11 24.59 11.05 7.91
N VAL A 12 24.16 11.88 6.98
CA VAL A 12 23.10 11.52 6.03
C VAL A 12 23.73 10.69 4.91
N VAL A 13 23.28 9.46 4.75
CA VAL A 13 23.66 8.59 3.64
C VAL A 13 22.40 8.30 2.84
N SER A 14 22.39 8.71 1.59
CA SER A 14 21.24 8.53 0.71
C SER A 14 20.97 7.04 0.43
N ALA A 15 19.73 6.66 0.28
CA ALA A 15 19.26 5.30 0.09
C ALA A 15 19.91 4.59 -1.12
N ASP A 16 20.22 5.32 -2.20
CA ASP A 16 20.92 4.79 -3.38
C ASP A 16 22.35 4.32 -3.08
N LYS A 17 22.98 4.88 -2.04
CA LYS A 17 24.35 4.52 -1.60
C LYS A 17 24.38 3.46 -0.53
N ILE A 18 23.23 3.04 -0.02
CA ILE A 18 23.14 2.00 1.01
C ILE A 18 22.82 0.68 0.30
N PRO A 19 23.74 -0.31 0.34
CA PRO A 19 23.53 -1.57 -0.37
C PRO A 19 22.43 -2.43 0.27
N PHE A 20 22.29 -2.35 1.59
CA PHE A 20 21.30 -3.12 2.34
C PHE A 20 20.91 -2.41 3.63
N SER A 21 19.62 -2.41 3.94
CA SER A 21 19.07 -1.98 5.23
C SER A 21 17.77 -2.69 5.51
N ARG A 22 17.50 -2.99 6.78
CA ARG A 22 16.18 -3.48 7.23
C ARG A 22 15.22 -2.35 7.58
N LEU A 23 15.65 -1.10 7.43
CA LEU A 23 14.80 0.05 7.74
C LEU A 23 13.79 0.26 6.62
N GLY A 24 12.53 0.29 7.00
CA GLY A 24 11.41 0.65 6.15
C GLY A 24 10.52 1.68 6.82
N ILE A 25 9.70 2.35 6.04
CA ILE A 25 8.72 3.34 6.52
C ILE A 25 7.42 3.23 5.73
N GLY A 26 6.29 3.54 6.37
CA GLY A 26 5.01 3.66 5.69
C GLY A 26 4.91 4.95 4.89
N PHE A 27 4.42 4.86 3.65
CA PHE A 27 4.09 5.97 2.77
C PHE A 27 2.59 5.90 2.46
N GLU A 28 1.83 5.97 3.55
CA GLU A 28 0.42 5.66 3.62
C GLU A 28 -0.47 6.77 3.05
N LYS A 29 -1.73 6.43 2.75
CA LYS A 29 -2.80 7.38 2.37
C LYS A 29 -2.60 8.10 1.05
N LEU A 30 -1.67 7.67 0.21
CA LEU A 30 -1.51 8.16 -1.16
C LEU A 30 -2.66 7.73 -2.07
N ASP A 31 -3.24 6.56 -1.79
CA ASP A 31 -4.47 6.06 -2.43
C ASP A 31 -5.66 7.03 -2.26
N ARG A 32 -5.65 7.83 -1.18
CA ARG A 32 -6.66 8.84 -0.83
C ARG A 32 -6.23 10.27 -1.13
N ASP A 33 -5.08 10.45 -1.80
CA ASP A 33 -4.56 11.75 -2.24
C ASP A 33 -4.42 12.79 -1.10
N THR A 34 -4.00 12.33 0.08
CA THR A 34 -3.96 13.18 1.29
C THR A 34 -2.76 14.11 1.34
N PHE A 35 -1.72 13.87 0.56
CA PHE A 35 -0.54 14.74 0.46
C PHE A 35 0.19 14.54 -0.88
N ASP A 36 1.02 15.53 -1.22
CA ASP A 36 1.86 15.50 -2.41
C ASP A 36 3.15 14.69 -2.15
N PRO A 37 3.32 13.50 -2.76
CA PRO A 37 4.49 12.66 -2.55
C PRO A 37 5.79 13.31 -3.04
N ASN A 38 5.73 14.25 -4.00
CA ASN A 38 6.93 14.92 -4.52
C ASN A 38 7.67 15.70 -3.43
N LYS A 39 6.95 16.17 -2.40
CA LYS A 39 7.54 16.87 -1.25
C LYS A 39 8.31 15.96 -0.29
N ALA A 40 8.17 14.66 -0.42
CA ALA A 40 8.70 13.68 0.51
C ALA A 40 9.82 12.81 -0.06
N TYR A 41 9.88 12.55 -1.37
CA TYR A 41 10.83 11.59 -1.96
C TYR A 41 12.29 11.83 -1.57
N ASP A 42 12.78 13.05 -1.68
CA ASP A 42 14.20 13.35 -1.37
C ASP A 42 14.50 13.26 0.13
N LYS A 43 13.50 13.55 0.97
CA LYS A 43 13.61 13.37 2.42
C LYS A 43 13.65 11.89 2.80
N LEU A 44 12.82 11.06 2.15
CA LEU A 44 12.84 9.61 2.33
C LEU A 44 14.20 9.02 1.92
N ALA A 45 14.72 9.43 0.78
CA ALA A 45 16.06 9.02 0.34
C ALA A 45 17.14 9.44 1.34
N ALA A 46 17.09 10.67 1.84
CA ALA A 46 18.04 11.19 2.83
C ALA A 46 17.98 10.48 4.19
N LEU A 47 16.84 9.88 4.56
CA LEU A 47 16.73 9.03 5.76
C LEU A 47 17.48 7.70 5.62
N GLY A 48 17.87 7.31 4.41
CA GLY A 48 18.56 6.04 4.16
C GLY A 48 17.68 4.81 4.31
N VAL A 49 16.36 4.96 4.26
CA VAL A 49 15.42 3.82 4.27
C VAL A 49 15.50 3.08 2.94
N LYS A 50 15.42 1.74 2.99
CA LYS A 50 15.48 0.91 1.80
C LYS A 50 14.12 0.36 1.38
N HIS A 51 13.14 0.39 2.25
CA HIS A 51 11.83 -0.19 1.98
C HIS A 51 10.71 0.80 2.31
N ILE A 52 9.74 0.90 1.42
CA ILE A 52 8.58 1.78 1.57
C ILE A 52 7.30 0.97 1.37
N ARG A 53 6.39 1.04 2.35
CA ARG A 53 5.04 0.48 2.26
C ARG A 53 4.10 1.45 1.57
N ILE A 54 3.35 0.98 0.57
CA ILE A 54 2.38 1.77 -0.19
C ILE A 54 1.03 1.07 -0.16
N GLN A 55 -0.03 1.79 0.17
CA GLN A 55 -1.41 1.32 0.03
C GLN A 55 -1.85 1.46 -1.42
N SER A 56 -2.29 0.37 -2.04
CA SER A 56 -2.54 0.32 -3.49
C SER A 56 -3.86 0.94 -3.94
N GLY A 57 -4.86 1.05 -3.05
CA GLY A 57 -6.12 1.73 -3.32
C GLY A 57 -6.90 1.18 -4.51
N TRP A 58 -7.49 -0.02 -4.39
CA TRP A 58 -8.27 -0.65 -5.47
C TRP A 58 -9.30 0.30 -6.12
N ALA A 59 -10.09 1.00 -5.30
CA ALA A 59 -11.09 1.94 -5.81
C ALA A 59 -10.49 3.13 -6.60
N ARG A 60 -9.22 3.49 -6.34
CA ARG A 60 -8.51 4.52 -7.10
C ARG A 60 -8.00 3.98 -8.42
N CYS A 61 -7.57 2.72 -8.44
CA CYS A 61 -7.04 2.06 -9.63
C CYS A 61 -8.12 1.58 -10.60
N GLU A 62 -9.33 1.28 -10.12
CA GLU A 62 -10.43 0.74 -10.93
C GLU A 62 -11.69 1.55 -10.70
N LYS A 63 -11.93 2.53 -11.57
CA LYS A 63 -13.11 3.40 -11.55
C LYS A 63 -14.25 2.89 -12.43
N GLU A 64 -13.96 1.96 -13.32
CA GLU A 64 -14.87 1.24 -14.17
C GLU A 64 -14.48 -0.24 -14.14
N LYS A 65 -15.46 -1.15 -14.00
CA LYS A 65 -15.19 -2.59 -13.83
C LYS A 65 -14.31 -3.15 -14.95
N GLY A 66 -13.18 -3.72 -14.57
CA GLY A 66 -12.21 -4.32 -15.47
C GLY A 66 -11.29 -3.32 -16.18
N VAL A 67 -11.39 -2.02 -15.90
CA VAL A 67 -10.52 -0.97 -16.46
C VAL A 67 -9.62 -0.43 -15.37
N TYR A 68 -8.32 -0.71 -15.50
CA TYR A 68 -7.31 -0.34 -14.49
C TYR A 68 -6.47 0.84 -14.95
N ASP A 69 -6.38 1.86 -14.10
CA ASP A 69 -5.49 3.00 -14.23
C ASP A 69 -4.50 3.01 -13.07
N PHE A 70 -3.26 2.64 -13.35
CA PHE A 70 -2.16 2.64 -12.38
C PHE A 70 -1.24 3.87 -12.49
N ALA A 71 -1.54 4.84 -13.33
CA ALA A 71 -0.63 5.96 -13.61
C ALA A 71 -0.17 6.71 -12.35
N TRP A 72 -1.05 6.92 -11.38
CA TRP A 72 -0.70 7.55 -10.10
C TRP A 72 0.27 6.68 -9.26
N LEU A 73 0.07 5.36 -9.26
CA LEU A 73 0.90 4.41 -8.51
C LEU A 73 2.23 4.16 -9.23
N ASP A 74 2.21 4.12 -10.57
CA ASP A 74 3.42 4.03 -11.41
C ASP A 74 4.39 5.18 -11.08
N SER A 75 3.88 6.41 -11.01
CA SER A 75 4.68 7.57 -10.65
C SER A 75 5.35 7.41 -9.28
N ILE A 76 4.66 6.86 -8.30
CA ILE A 76 5.21 6.65 -6.96
C ILE A 76 6.26 5.55 -6.97
N VAL A 77 5.95 4.40 -7.56
CA VAL A 77 6.86 3.25 -7.65
C VAL A 77 8.16 3.65 -8.36
N ASP A 78 8.05 4.31 -9.51
CA ASP A 78 9.22 4.71 -10.31
C ASP A 78 10.08 5.76 -9.58
N ASN A 79 9.47 6.72 -8.89
CA ASN A 79 10.21 7.69 -8.09
C ASN A 79 10.97 7.07 -6.91
N LEU A 80 10.41 6.06 -6.27
CA LEU A 80 11.09 5.33 -5.19
C LEU A 80 12.25 4.49 -5.72
N LEU A 81 12.03 3.72 -6.79
CA LEU A 81 13.06 2.90 -7.41
C LEU A 81 14.22 3.73 -7.94
N ALA A 82 13.96 4.89 -8.56
CA ALA A 82 14.99 5.82 -9.02
C ALA A 82 15.91 6.33 -7.90
N ARG A 83 15.45 6.25 -6.64
CA ARG A 83 16.21 6.62 -5.44
C ARG A 83 16.80 5.43 -4.68
N GLY A 84 16.76 4.23 -5.26
CA GLY A 84 17.26 3.01 -4.64
C GLY A 84 16.42 2.53 -3.46
N ILE A 85 15.12 2.87 -3.43
CA ILE A 85 14.17 2.46 -2.40
C ILE A 85 13.23 1.41 -3.01
N GLU A 86 13.12 0.26 -2.37
CA GLU A 86 12.25 -0.85 -2.79
C GLU A 86 10.84 -0.66 -2.20
N PRO A 87 9.80 -0.48 -3.03
CA PRO A 87 8.43 -0.47 -2.56
C PRO A 87 7.93 -1.88 -2.27
N TRP A 88 7.10 -2.04 -1.23
CA TRP A 88 6.16 -3.15 -1.16
C TRP A 88 4.73 -2.61 -1.14
N ILE A 89 3.83 -3.36 -1.75
CA ILE A 89 2.45 -2.92 -1.97
C ILE A 89 1.51 -3.68 -1.03
N ASP A 90 0.79 -2.92 -0.20
CA ASP A 90 -0.37 -3.39 0.53
C ASP A 90 -1.59 -3.37 -0.41
N LEU A 91 -2.08 -4.55 -0.75
CA LEU A 91 -3.28 -4.74 -1.57
C LEU A 91 -4.51 -4.39 -0.72
N CYS A 92 -5.09 -3.26 -0.96
CA CYS A 92 -6.22 -2.69 -0.23
C CYS A 92 -6.90 -1.57 -1.06
N TYR A 93 -8.00 -1.06 -0.73
CA TYR A 93 -9.05 -1.50 0.16
C TYR A 93 -10.23 -2.06 -0.66
N GLY A 94 -11.48 -1.95 -0.17
CA GLY A 94 -12.65 -2.32 -0.95
C GLY A 94 -12.92 -1.38 -2.13
N ASN A 95 -13.82 -1.79 -3.05
CA ASN A 95 -14.22 -0.97 -4.19
C ASN A 95 -15.75 -0.90 -4.30
N GLY A 96 -16.28 0.31 -4.30
CA GLY A 96 -17.71 0.59 -4.40
C GLY A 96 -18.39 0.12 -5.70
N LEU A 97 -17.60 -0.26 -6.71
CA LEU A 97 -18.14 -0.90 -7.92
C LEU A 97 -18.69 -2.31 -7.66
N TYR A 98 -18.19 -2.96 -6.61
CA TYR A 98 -18.48 -4.36 -6.28
C TYR A 98 -19.24 -4.54 -4.96
N SER A 99 -19.25 -3.52 -4.10
CA SER A 99 -19.93 -3.57 -2.81
C SER A 99 -20.57 -2.25 -2.47
N GLU A 100 -21.88 -2.26 -2.20
CA GLU A 100 -22.60 -1.07 -1.72
C GLU A 100 -22.04 -0.56 -0.38
N GLN A 101 -21.53 -1.46 0.47
CA GLN A 101 -20.91 -1.07 1.73
C GLN A 101 -19.64 -0.27 1.51
N ALA A 102 -18.83 -0.61 0.50
CA ALA A 102 -17.62 0.11 0.17
C ALA A 102 -17.87 1.56 -0.27
N LYS A 103 -19.07 1.87 -0.79
CA LYS A 103 -19.45 3.25 -1.14
C LYS A 103 -19.64 4.15 0.07
N GLN A 104 -19.90 3.58 1.25
CA GLN A 104 -20.19 4.32 2.47
C GLN A 104 -18.94 4.72 3.25
N PHE A 105 -17.78 4.15 2.91
CA PHE A 105 -16.52 4.39 3.60
C PHE A 105 -15.59 5.28 2.80
N PHE A 106 -14.96 6.22 3.48
CA PHE A 106 -13.92 7.05 2.88
C PHE A 106 -12.78 6.18 2.32
N GLY A 107 -12.52 6.32 1.02
CA GLY A 107 -11.51 5.53 0.34
C GLY A 107 -11.79 4.03 0.29
N ALA A 108 -13.07 3.63 0.47
CA ALA A 108 -13.51 2.23 0.51
C ALA A 108 -12.82 1.38 1.60
N VAL A 109 -12.29 2.02 2.64
CA VAL A 109 -11.68 1.37 3.81
C VAL A 109 -12.72 0.51 4.52
N GLY A 110 -12.33 -0.67 4.99
CA GLY A 110 -13.13 -1.49 5.88
C GLY A 110 -14.04 -2.53 5.19
N VAL A 111 -13.97 -2.67 3.89
CA VAL A 111 -14.79 -3.65 3.16
C VAL A 111 -13.93 -4.70 2.48
N LEU A 112 -13.82 -5.87 3.09
CA LEU A 112 -13.15 -7.01 2.49
C LEU A 112 -13.91 -7.49 1.25
N PRO A 113 -13.23 -7.89 0.18
CA PRO A 113 -13.85 -8.33 -1.07
C PRO A 113 -14.31 -9.81 -1.00
N ILE A 114 -15.05 -10.16 0.02
CA ILE A 114 -15.51 -11.54 0.27
C ILE A 114 -17.03 -11.67 0.39
N ASP A 115 -17.76 -10.56 0.27
CA ASP A 115 -19.19 -10.52 0.53
C ASP A 115 -20.02 -11.26 -0.52
N CYS A 116 -19.59 -11.21 -1.77
CA CYS A 116 -20.26 -11.89 -2.88
C CYS A 116 -19.24 -12.37 -3.91
N GLU A 117 -19.65 -13.27 -4.78
CA GLU A 117 -18.76 -13.85 -5.81
C GLU A 117 -18.25 -12.78 -6.80
N GLU A 118 -19.07 -11.78 -7.11
CA GLU A 118 -18.63 -10.68 -7.98
C GLU A 118 -17.49 -9.86 -7.35
N ALA A 119 -17.57 -9.57 -6.05
CA ALA A 119 -16.50 -8.87 -5.33
C ALA A 119 -15.22 -9.71 -5.24
N LYS A 120 -15.34 -11.01 -4.99
CA LYS A 120 -14.19 -11.94 -4.99
C LYS A 120 -13.51 -11.99 -6.35
N GLN A 121 -14.29 -12.10 -7.42
CA GLN A 121 -13.75 -12.13 -8.78
C GLN A 121 -13.12 -10.80 -9.17
N GLY A 122 -13.76 -9.68 -8.83
CA GLY A 122 -13.20 -8.33 -9.04
C GLY A 122 -11.87 -8.15 -8.32
N TRP A 123 -11.79 -8.61 -7.06
CA TRP A 123 -10.55 -8.60 -6.30
C TRP A 123 -9.45 -9.45 -6.92
N ALA A 124 -9.75 -10.69 -7.33
CA ALA A 124 -8.78 -11.56 -7.98
C ALA A 124 -8.26 -10.95 -9.30
N ASN A 125 -9.13 -10.34 -10.08
CA ASN A 125 -8.77 -9.65 -11.32
C ASN A 125 -7.85 -8.45 -11.03
N TYR A 126 -8.18 -7.64 -10.02
CA TYR A 126 -7.38 -6.50 -9.60
C TYR A 126 -5.99 -6.93 -9.10
N CYS A 127 -5.93 -7.94 -8.22
CA CYS A 127 -4.65 -8.47 -7.73
C CYS A 127 -3.78 -9.03 -8.87
N THR A 128 -4.40 -9.69 -9.84
CA THR A 128 -3.71 -10.16 -11.04
C THR A 128 -3.19 -9.00 -11.89
N ALA A 129 -3.99 -7.95 -12.08
CA ALA A 129 -3.61 -6.80 -12.88
C ALA A 129 -2.43 -6.04 -12.25
N ILE A 130 -2.50 -5.75 -10.94
CA ILE A 130 -1.44 -5.02 -10.23
C ILE A 130 -0.14 -5.84 -10.14
N ALA A 131 -0.24 -7.17 -9.93
CA ALA A 131 0.93 -8.05 -9.93
C ALA A 131 1.60 -8.13 -11.31
N LYS A 132 0.82 -8.11 -12.39
CA LYS A 132 1.36 -8.04 -13.76
C LYS A 132 2.04 -6.69 -14.03
N GLN A 133 1.42 -5.58 -13.62
CA GLN A 133 1.94 -4.22 -13.80
C GLN A 133 3.32 -4.05 -13.15
N TYR A 134 3.50 -4.62 -11.96
CA TYR A 134 4.73 -4.42 -11.18
C TYR A 134 5.62 -5.65 -11.07
N ARG A 135 5.47 -6.64 -11.95
CA ARG A 135 6.22 -7.93 -11.92
C ARG A 135 7.72 -7.76 -11.73
N ASP A 136 8.33 -6.80 -12.42
CA ASP A 136 9.78 -6.59 -12.41
C ASP A 136 10.21 -5.44 -11.48
N LYS A 137 9.27 -4.81 -10.80
CA LYS A 137 9.47 -3.61 -9.98
C LYS A 137 9.21 -3.85 -8.50
N VAL A 138 8.27 -4.70 -8.15
CA VAL A 138 7.82 -4.95 -6.77
C VAL A 138 7.93 -6.43 -6.44
N ARG A 139 8.61 -6.72 -5.33
CA ARG A 139 8.84 -8.11 -4.88
C ARG A 139 7.84 -8.59 -3.85
N TYR A 140 7.29 -7.67 -3.05
CA TYR A 140 6.50 -8.02 -1.88
C TYR A 140 5.13 -7.37 -1.95
N TYR A 141 4.13 -8.19 -1.68
CA TYR A 141 2.74 -7.77 -1.56
C TYR A 141 2.22 -8.18 -0.19
N GLU A 142 1.49 -7.28 0.44
CA GLU A 142 0.76 -7.50 1.67
C GLU A 142 -0.72 -7.55 1.33
N VAL A 143 -1.47 -8.41 2.00
CA VAL A 143 -2.90 -8.53 1.75
C VAL A 143 -3.66 -7.86 2.87
N TRP A 144 -4.32 -6.75 2.53
CA TRP A 144 -5.16 -5.96 3.41
C TRP A 144 -4.40 -5.23 4.53
N ASN A 145 -5.06 -4.22 5.11
CA ASN A 145 -4.52 -3.41 6.19
C ASN A 145 -5.35 -3.60 7.46
N GLU A 146 -4.68 -3.86 8.58
CA GLU A 146 -5.27 -3.94 9.93
C GLU A 146 -6.53 -4.82 9.98
N PRO A 147 -6.44 -6.11 9.60
CA PRO A 147 -7.58 -7.02 9.55
C PRO A 147 -8.12 -7.39 10.94
N ASP A 148 -7.50 -6.94 12.00
CA ASP A 148 -7.90 -7.10 13.41
C ASP A 148 -8.78 -5.95 13.91
N GLY A 149 -8.83 -4.83 13.19
CA GLY A 149 -9.61 -3.66 13.58
C GLY A 149 -11.04 -3.69 13.07
N ASP A 150 -12.02 -3.49 13.95
CA ASP A 150 -13.44 -3.45 13.58
C ASP A 150 -13.74 -2.40 12.51
N TRP A 151 -13.04 -1.28 12.53
CA TRP A 151 -13.17 -0.19 11.56
C TRP A 151 -12.63 -0.56 10.17
N ALA A 152 -11.62 -1.44 10.11
CA ALA A 152 -11.00 -1.87 8.86
C ALA A 152 -11.72 -3.06 8.21
N TRP A 153 -12.70 -3.64 8.90
CA TRP A 153 -13.30 -4.92 8.55
C TRP A 153 -14.83 -4.91 8.54
N ASN A 154 -15.44 -3.91 9.10
CA ASN A 154 -16.85 -3.58 9.32
C ASN A 154 -17.81 -4.74 9.74
N ARG A 155 -17.27 -5.91 10.06
CA ARG A 155 -18.00 -7.10 10.57
C ARG A 155 -17.44 -7.63 11.90
N GLY A 156 -16.45 -6.91 12.46
CA GLY A 156 -15.60 -7.45 13.50
C GLY A 156 -14.50 -8.35 12.94
N ALA A 157 -13.39 -8.45 13.65
CA ALA A 157 -12.21 -9.21 13.22
C ALA A 157 -12.55 -10.70 13.07
N ASP A 158 -12.29 -11.29 11.91
CA ASP A 158 -12.44 -12.70 11.59
C ASP A 158 -11.16 -13.25 10.96
N GLY A 159 -10.28 -13.81 11.79
CA GLY A 159 -9.00 -14.37 11.34
C GLY A 159 -9.13 -15.52 10.33
N ARG A 160 -10.24 -16.29 10.37
CA ARG A 160 -10.49 -17.36 9.40
C ARG A 160 -10.82 -16.77 8.03
N ALA A 161 -11.74 -15.81 7.98
CA ALA A 161 -12.11 -15.16 6.72
C ALA A 161 -10.94 -14.41 6.12
N TYR A 162 -10.13 -13.73 6.94
CA TYR A 162 -8.88 -13.09 6.49
C TYR A 162 -7.88 -14.10 5.92
N GLY A 163 -7.65 -15.22 6.61
CA GLY A 163 -6.77 -16.27 6.12
C GLY A 163 -7.23 -16.87 4.79
N GLN A 164 -8.53 -17.08 4.60
CA GLN A 164 -9.11 -17.54 3.34
C GLN A 164 -8.91 -16.50 2.21
N CYS A 165 -9.15 -15.23 2.50
CA CYS A 165 -8.91 -14.13 1.55
C CYS A 165 -7.43 -14.08 1.13
N THR A 166 -6.50 -14.15 2.08
CA THR A 166 -5.06 -14.14 1.83
C THR A 166 -4.62 -15.32 0.95
N ILE A 167 -5.09 -16.54 1.26
CA ILE A 167 -4.79 -17.73 0.45
C ILE A 167 -5.36 -17.61 -0.97
N ALA A 168 -6.56 -17.05 -1.12
CA ALA A 168 -7.15 -16.84 -2.43
C ALA A 168 -6.39 -15.78 -3.25
N THR A 169 -5.93 -14.73 -2.60
CA THR A 169 -5.15 -13.65 -3.22
C THR A 169 -3.76 -14.12 -3.69
N ALA A 170 -3.15 -15.08 -2.99
CA ALA A 170 -1.81 -15.58 -3.29
C ALA A 170 -1.75 -16.62 -4.44
N LYS A 171 -2.90 -17.04 -4.99
CA LYS A 171 -3.01 -17.98 -6.12
C LYS A 171 -3.05 -17.28 -7.46
#